data_eeae084f16d50c0e60a08ff7c1b3e025
#
_entry.id   eeae084f16d50c0e60a08ff7c1b3e025
#
_cell.length_a   1.000
_cell.length_b   1.000
_cell.length_c   1.000
_cell.angle_alpha   90.00
_cell.angle_beta   90.00
_cell.angle_gamma   90.00
#
_symmetry.space_group_name_H-M   'P 1'
#
loop_
_entity.id
_entity.type
_entity.pdbx_description
1 polymer ?
#
loop_
_entity_poly.entity_id
_entity_poly.type
_entity_poly.pdbx_seq_one_letter_code
_entity_poly.pdbx_strand_id
1 'polypeptide(L)'
;MTKLVAKLKTSRTAYKLDIKGKLSLPYAERQLPKGESLRNGDLATGDDGHVYEIVAQPEKLLHIDCPAPREAAIVGYVLGNGHVPAQIGKGFVRITHVPELEQAFPSLGVNVSQVEAPFEPDLGQAHQHHHDHDHHHHDHPHHHKHD
;
A
#
# COMPACT_ATOMS: atom_id res chain seq x y z
N MET A 1 -12.39 -19.89 11.37
CA MET A 1 -11.25 -19.12 10.85
C MET A 1 -10.96 -17.94 11.76
N THR A 2 -9.70 -17.78 12.14
CA THR A 2 -9.29 -16.65 12.98
C THR A 2 -9.34 -15.37 12.17
N LYS A 3 -10.09 -14.40 12.67
CA LYS A 3 -10.16 -13.07 12.07
C LYS A 3 -9.18 -12.13 12.79
N LEU A 4 -8.35 -11.43 12.04
CA LEU A 4 -7.43 -10.46 12.61
C LEU A 4 -8.17 -9.17 12.97
N VAL A 5 -7.88 -8.64 14.15
CA VAL A 5 -8.60 -7.50 14.72
C VAL A 5 -7.73 -6.26 14.77
N ALA A 6 -6.46 -6.38 15.16
CA ALA A 6 -5.59 -5.22 15.37
C ALA A 6 -4.12 -5.56 15.14
N LYS A 7 -3.38 -4.56 14.65
CA LYS A 7 -1.93 -4.61 14.53
C LYS A 7 -1.30 -4.22 15.87
N LEU A 8 -0.28 -4.97 16.30
CA LEU A 8 0.49 -4.60 17.48
C LEU A 8 1.60 -3.63 17.13
N LYS A 9 1.65 -2.52 17.85
CA LYS A 9 2.59 -1.42 17.60
C LYS A 9 3.90 -1.51 18.38
N THR A 10 4.06 -2.51 19.21
CA THR A 10 5.23 -2.67 20.07
C THR A 10 6.25 -3.62 19.46
N SER A 11 7.51 -3.43 19.88
CA SER A 11 8.61 -4.27 19.41
C SER A 11 8.39 -5.73 19.81
N ARG A 12 8.86 -6.64 18.96
CA ARG A 12 8.79 -8.09 19.15
C ARG A 12 9.30 -8.56 20.51
N THR A 13 10.23 -7.83 21.12
CA THR A 13 10.78 -8.11 22.44
C THR A 13 9.80 -7.89 23.59
N ALA A 14 8.81 -7.04 23.42
CA ALA A 14 7.81 -6.77 24.45
C ALA A 14 6.77 -7.89 24.56
N TYR A 15 6.59 -8.71 23.53
CA TYR A 15 5.64 -9.82 23.47
C TYR A 15 6.37 -11.16 23.42
N LYS A 16 7.32 -11.34 24.29
CA LYS A 16 8.19 -12.52 24.35
C LYS A 16 7.48 -13.87 24.34
N LEU A 17 6.16 -13.91 24.40
CA LEU A 17 5.61 -15.05 25.05
C LEU A 17 4.56 -15.80 24.29
N ASP A 18 3.78 -15.18 23.40
CA ASP A 18 2.59 -15.86 22.94
C ASP A 18 2.27 -15.67 21.47
N ILE A 19 3.31 -15.64 20.63
CA ILE A 19 3.08 -15.79 19.20
C ILE A 19 2.65 -17.23 18.95
N LYS A 20 1.38 -17.44 18.69
CA LYS A 20 0.81 -18.77 18.47
C LYS A 20 1.32 -19.41 17.18
N GLY A 21 1.65 -18.61 16.19
CA GLY A 21 2.15 -19.10 14.91
C GLY A 21 2.27 -18.00 13.87
N LYS A 22 2.57 -18.42 12.65
CA LYS A 22 2.64 -17.55 11.51
C LYS A 22 1.40 -17.72 10.64
N LEU A 23 0.85 -16.62 10.15
CA LEU A 23 -0.23 -16.63 9.16
C LEU A 23 0.30 -16.09 7.85
N SER A 24 0.28 -16.92 6.82
CA SER A 24 0.62 -16.52 5.46
C SER A 24 -0.63 -16.02 4.76
N LEU A 25 -0.68 -14.73 4.44
CA LEU A 25 -1.88 -14.08 3.93
C LEU A 25 -1.58 -13.27 2.66
N PRO A 26 -2.49 -13.31 1.66
CA PRO A 26 -2.41 -12.41 0.53
C PRO A 26 -2.75 -10.98 0.96
N TYR A 27 -2.41 -10.01 0.11
CA TYR A 27 -2.62 -8.59 0.40
C TYR A 27 -4.06 -8.28 0.80
N ALA A 28 -5.04 -8.85 0.10
CA ALA A 28 -6.46 -8.58 0.37
C ALA A 28 -6.87 -8.97 1.81
N GLU A 29 -6.25 -10.01 2.37
CA GLU A 29 -6.55 -10.49 3.72
C GLU A 29 -5.69 -9.82 4.80
N ARG A 30 -4.72 -9.00 4.39
CA ARG A 30 -3.86 -8.24 5.30
C ARG A 30 -4.37 -6.83 5.59
N GLN A 31 -5.56 -6.50 5.09
CA GLN A 31 -6.21 -5.22 5.34
C GLN A 31 -7.07 -5.31 6.60
N LEU A 32 -6.86 -4.41 7.54
CA LEU A 32 -7.63 -4.33 8.78
C LEU A 32 -8.79 -3.36 8.62
N PRO A 33 -9.88 -3.53 9.41
CA PRO A 33 -11.09 -2.71 9.27
C PRO A 33 -10.87 -1.20 9.41
N LYS A 34 -9.83 -0.78 10.12
CA LYS A 34 -9.50 0.64 10.35
C LYS A 34 -8.57 1.23 9.28
N GLY A 35 -8.40 0.56 8.15
CA GLY A 35 -7.53 1.04 7.08
C GLY A 35 -6.04 0.76 7.28
N GLU A 36 -5.65 0.09 8.35
CA GLU A 36 -4.27 -0.36 8.56
C GLU A 36 -3.99 -1.59 7.71
N SER A 37 -2.81 -1.65 7.10
CA SER A 37 -2.31 -2.81 6.38
C SER A 37 -1.27 -3.55 7.20
N LEU A 38 -1.36 -4.86 7.20
CA LEU A 38 -0.34 -5.72 7.78
C LEU A 38 0.76 -6.01 6.77
N ARG A 39 2.01 -5.80 7.17
CA ARG A 39 3.18 -6.10 6.37
C ARG A 39 3.82 -7.41 6.82
N ASN A 40 4.68 -7.95 5.98
CA ASN A 40 5.48 -9.12 6.34
C ASN A 40 6.27 -8.87 7.62
N GLY A 41 6.15 -9.77 8.58
CA GLY A 41 6.80 -9.65 9.88
C GLY A 41 6.02 -8.90 10.94
N ASP A 42 4.89 -8.29 10.61
CA ASP A 42 4.04 -7.63 11.60
C ASP A 42 3.39 -8.63 12.54
N LEU A 43 3.10 -8.18 13.75
CA LEU A 43 2.34 -8.95 14.72
C LEU A 43 0.90 -8.44 14.75
N ALA A 44 -0.05 -9.34 14.81
CA ALA A 44 -1.47 -9.00 14.85
C ALA A 44 -2.20 -9.86 15.87
N THR A 45 -3.24 -9.27 16.48
CA THR A 45 -4.12 -9.98 17.39
C THR A 45 -5.30 -10.55 16.61
N GLY A 46 -5.59 -11.83 16.81
CA GLY A 46 -6.78 -12.48 16.29
C GLY A 46 -7.99 -12.30 17.21
N ASP A 47 -9.18 -12.61 16.68
CA ASP A 47 -10.44 -12.61 17.45
C ASP A 47 -10.49 -13.73 18.51
N ASP A 48 -9.55 -14.68 18.43
CA ASP A 48 -9.34 -15.73 19.41
C ASP A 48 -8.48 -15.28 20.61
N GLY A 49 -8.03 -14.02 20.63
CA GLY A 49 -7.17 -13.46 21.66
C GLY A 49 -5.70 -13.81 21.55
N HIS A 50 -5.29 -14.55 20.53
CA HIS A 50 -3.89 -14.90 20.29
C HIS A 50 -3.17 -13.90 19.39
N VAL A 51 -1.84 -13.89 19.50
CA VAL A 51 -0.96 -13.06 18.66
C VAL A 51 -0.37 -13.95 17.57
N TYR A 52 -0.37 -13.42 16.34
CA TYR A 52 0.17 -14.09 15.18
C TYR A 52 1.21 -13.21 14.49
N GLU A 53 2.24 -13.84 13.93
CA GLU A 53 3.18 -13.20 13.05
C GLU A 53 2.66 -13.30 11.60
N ILE A 54 2.65 -12.19 10.90
CA ILE A 54 2.12 -12.13 9.54
C ILE A 54 3.24 -12.39 8.54
N VAL A 55 2.96 -13.25 7.59
CA VAL A 55 3.81 -13.51 6.42
C VAL A 55 3.05 -13.08 5.19
N ALA A 56 3.67 -12.26 4.36
CA ALA A 56 3.10 -11.85 3.08
C ALA A 56 3.19 -13.04 2.11
N GLN A 57 2.04 -13.64 1.81
CA GLN A 57 1.95 -14.78 0.92
C GLN A 57 2.30 -14.36 -0.51
N PRO A 58 3.15 -15.13 -1.23
CA PRO A 58 3.37 -14.87 -2.65
C PRO A 58 2.08 -14.93 -3.44
N GLU A 59 1.90 -13.97 -4.35
CA GLU A 59 0.71 -13.81 -5.17
C GLU A 59 1.09 -13.57 -6.62
N LYS A 60 0.13 -13.78 -7.51
CA LYS A 60 0.30 -13.44 -8.91
C LYS A 60 0.22 -11.93 -9.09
N LEU A 61 1.32 -11.33 -9.56
CA LEU A 61 1.46 -9.89 -9.74
C LEU A 61 1.78 -9.56 -11.20
N LEU A 62 1.46 -8.33 -11.61
CA LEU A 62 2.02 -7.74 -12.80
C LEU A 62 3.28 -6.97 -12.42
N HIS A 63 4.39 -7.31 -13.08
CA HIS A 63 5.63 -6.59 -13.02
C HIS A 63 5.70 -5.65 -14.22
N ILE A 64 5.70 -4.35 -13.95
CA ILE A 64 5.61 -3.31 -14.98
C ILE A 64 6.95 -2.62 -15.08
N ASP A 65 7.61 -2.73 -16.22
CA ASP A 65 8.93 -2.14 -16.43
C ASP A 65 8.84 -0.63 -16.61
N CYS A 66 9.62 0.09 -15.83
CA CYS A 66 9.73 1.55 -15.90
C CYS A 66 11.20 1.95 -16.08
N PRO A 67 11.81 1.66 -17.25
CA PRO A 67 13.25 1.86 -17.44
C PRO A 67 13.63 3.33 -17.61
N ALA A 68 12.66 4.19 -17.93
CA ALA A 68 12.90 5.60 -18.20
C ALA A 68 11.78 6.45 -17.60
N PRO A 69 12.00 7.77 -17.45
CA PRO A 69 10.98 8.68 -16.89
C PRO A 69 9.65 8.67 -17.63
N ARG A 70 9.67 8.44 -18.95
CA ARG A 70 8.45 8.40 -19.76
C ARG A 70 7.54 7.25 -19.33
N GLU A 71 8.08 6.04 -19.21
CA GLU A 71 7.32 4.86 -18.78
C GLU A 71 6.83 5.01 -17.36
N ALA A 72 7.66 5.53 -16.48
CA ALA A 72 7.27 5.80 -15.08
C ALA A 72 6.10 6.80 -15.01
N ALA A 73 6.10 7.84 -15.83
CA ALA A 73 5.03 8.82 -15.88
C ALA A 73 3.71 8.22 -16.39
N ILE A 74 3.77 7.41 -17.44
CA ILE A 74 2.59 6.71 -17.98
C ILE A 74 1.99 5.78 -16.93
N VAL A 75 2.82 4.96 -16.31
CA VAL A 75 2.39 3.98 -15.31
C VAL A 75 1.80 4.69 -14.10
N GLY A 76 2.47 5.71 -13.58
CA GLY A 76 1.98 6.50 -12.47
C GLY A 76 0.64 7.17 -12.75
N TYR A 77 0.47 7.72 -13.96
CA TYR A 77 -0.80 8.33 -14.36
C TYR A 77 -1.94 7.32 -14.39
N VAL A 78 -1.72 6.19 -15.06
CA VAL A 78 -2.76 5.15 -15.21
C VAL A 78 -3.15 4.56 -13.87
N LEU A 79 -2.16 4.19 -13.05
CA LEU A 79 -2.43 3.58 -11.74
C LEU A 79 -3.03 4.58 -10.76
N GLY A 80 -2.57 5.82 -10.76
CA GLY A 80 -3.10 6.87 -9.91
C GLY A 80 -4.54 7.22 -10.25
N ASN A 81 -4.86 7.28 -11.53
CA ASN A 81 -6.22 7.54 -11.99
C ASN A 81 -7.20 6.44 -11.59
N GLY A 82 -6.74 5.19 -11.56
CA GLY A 82 -7.54 4.05 -11.13
C GLY A 82 -7.49 3.76 -9.63
N HIS A 83 -6.76 4.55 -8.84
CA HIS A 83 -6.53 4.31 -7.41
C HIS A 83 -6.01 2.90 -7.13
N VAL A 84 -5.14 2.40 -8.00
CA VAL A 84 -4.59 1.05 -7.90
C VAL A 84 -3.44 1.02 -6.89
N PRO A 85 -3.50 0.14 -5.88
CA PRO A 85 -2.35 -0.04 -4.99
C PRO A 85 -1.12 -0.51 -5.75
N ALA A 86 0.02 0.11 -5.49
CA ALA A 86 1.25 -0.15 -6.23
C ALA A 86 2.46 -0.29 -5.31
N GLN A 87 3.26 -1.31 -5.58
CA GLN A 87 4.57 -1.49 -4.96
C GLN A 87 5.63 -0.93 -5.91
N ILE A 88 6.36 0.07 -5.44
CA ILE A 88 7.34 0.77 -6.27
C ILE A 88 8.73 0.22 -5.97
N GLY A 89 9.38 -0.27 -7.01
CA GLY A 89 10.77 -0.71 -6.96
C GLY A 89 11.66 0.18 -7.80
N LYS A 90 12.93 -0.19 -7.87
CA LYS A 90 13.89 0.51 -8.70
C LYS A 90 13.73 0.07 -10.16
N GLY A 91 13.17 0.94 -10.98
CA GLY A 91 12.93 0.68 -12.39
C GLY A 91 11.72 -0.19 -12.70
N PHE A 92 10.86 -0.44 -11.72
CA PHE A 92 9.63 -1.20 -11.93
C PHE A 92 8.54 -0.81 -10.94
N VAL A 93 7.31 -1.15 -11.30
CA VAL A 93 6.15 -1.09 -10.42
C VAL A 93 5.45 -2.44 -10.45
N ARG A 94 5.00 -2.93 -9.31
CA ARG A 94 4.20 -4.15 -9.23
C ARG A 94 2.81 -3.84 -8.71
N ILE A 95 1.84 -4.50 -9.30
CA ILE A 95 0.43 -4.46 -8.87
C ILE A 95 -0.11 -5.89 -8.83
N THR A 96 -1.25 -6.09 -8.18
CA THR A 96 -1.96 -7.37 -8.31
C THR A 96 -2.39 -7.58 -9.76
N HIS A 97 -2.57 -8.84 -10.16
CA HIS A 97 -2.90 -9.16 -11.54
C HIS A 97 -4.29 -8.61 -11.92
N VAL A 98 -4.30 -7.68 -12.88
CA VAL A 98 -5.50 -7.08 -13.47
C VAL A 98 -5.42 -7.28 -14.98
N PRO A 99 -6.24 -8.17 -15.57
CA PRO A 99 -6.15 -8.48 -16.99
C PRO A 99 -6.28 -7.27 -17.91
N GLU A 100 -7.11 -6.30 -17.56
CA GLU A 100 -7.31 -5.09 -18.35
C GLU A 100 -6.04 -4.25 -18.45
N LEU A 101 -5.28 -4.16 -17.36
CA LEU A 101 -4.02 -3.42 -17.33
C LEU A 101 -2.89 -4.21 -17.99
N GLU A 102 -2.91 -5.54 -17.88
CA GLU A 102 -1.97 -6.40 -18.61
C GLU A 102 -2.05 -6.19 -20.12
N GLN A 103 -3.25 -5.92 -20.63
CA GLN A 103 -3.47 -5.63 -22.04
C GLN A 103 -3.20 -4.16 -22.39
N ALA A 104 -3.55 -3.24 -21.48
CA ALA A 104 -3.46 -1.81 -21.75
C ALA A 104 -2.02 -1.31 -21.81
N PHE A 105 -1.15 -1.73 -20.91
CA PHE A 105 0.22 -1.23 -20.83
C PHE A 105 1.05 -1.51 -22.09
N PRO A 106 1.03 -2.70 -22.68
CA PRO A 106 1.74 -2.93 -23.94
C PRO A 106 1.30 -2.01 -25.07
N SER A 107 0.01 -1.68 -25.15
CA SER A 107 -0.50 -0.74 -26.15
C SER A 107 -0.01 0.68 -25.93
N LEU A 108 0.42 1.02 -24.73
CA LEU A 108 1.03 2.32 -24.41
C LEU A 108 2.57 2.30 -24.50
N GLY A 109 3.14 1.19 -24.97
CA GLY A 109 4.59 1.04 -25.08
C GLY A 109 5.29 0.67 -23.78
N VAL A 110 4.56 0.14 -22.82
CA VAL A 110 5.08 -0.27 -21.51
C VAL A 110 5.08 -1.80 -21.42
N ASN A 111 6.23 -2.38 -21.09
CA ASN A 111 6.36 -3.83 -20.97
C ASN A 111 5.86 -4.32 -19.61
N VAL A 112 5.10 -5.41 -19.64
CA VAL A 112 4.61 -6.07 -18.43
C VAL A 112 4.93 -7.55 -18.49
N SER A 113 5.13 -8.15 -17.31
CA SER A 113 5.29 -9.58 -17.15
C SER A 113 4.54 -10.06 -15.91
N GLN A 114 4.23 -11.34 -15.85
CA GLN A 114 3.63 -11.91 -14.65
C GLN A 114 4.74 -12.44 -13.75
N VAL A 115 4.66 -12.14 -12.47
CA VAL A 115 5.57 -12.67 -11.45
C VAL A 115 4.75 -13.18 -10.27
N GLU A 116 5.34 -14.07 -9.50
CA GLU A 116 4.77 -14.51 -8.24
C GLU A 116 5.69 -14.06 -7.12
N ALA A 117 5.17 -13.21 -6.25
CA ALA A 117 5.93 -12.59 -5.18
C ALA A 117 4.99 -12.03 -4.10
N PRO A 118 5.50 -11.82 -2.87
CA PRO A 118 4.74 -11.07 -1.88
C PRO A 118 4.40 -9.67 -2.37
N PHE A 119 3.18 -9.21 -2.10
CA PHE A 119 2.73 -7.88 -2.49
C PHE A 119 2.64 -6.96 -1.28
N GLU A 120 3.48 -5.94 -1.27
CA GLU A 120 3.52 -4.92 -0.23
C GLU A 120 3.49 -3.53 -0.87
N PRO A 121 2.29 -3.04 -1.23
CA PRO A 121 2.21 -1.75 -1.92
C PRO A 121 2.62 -0.60 -1.00
N ASP A 122 3.29 0.38 -1.59
CA ASP A 122 3.73 1.60 -0.92
C ASP A 122 2.70 2.71 -1.07
N LEU A 123 2.00 2.72 -2.21
CA LEU A 123 1.08 3.77 -2.61
C LEU A 123 -0.26 3.18 -3.01
N GLY A 124 -1.30 4.00 -2.94
CA GLY A 124 -2.66 3.61 -3.34
C GLY A 124 -3.42 2.83 -2.28
N GLN A 125 -2.85 2.64 -1.09
CA GLN A 125 -3.63 2.23 0.06
C GLN A 125 -4.58 3.38 0.40
N ALA A 126 -5.74 3.04 0.95
CA ALA A 126 -6.69 4.04 1.41
C ALA A 126 -6.07 4.86 2.55
N HIS A 127 -5.14 5.72 2.19
CA HIS A 127 -4.70 6.76 3.08
C HIS A 127 -5.88 7.70 3.26
N GLN A 128 -6.51 7.60 4.40
CA GLN A 128 -7.22 8.74 4.90
C GLN A 128 -6.14 9.79 5.20
N HIS A 129 -5.67 10.44 4.17
CA HIS A 129 -5.04 11.71 4.36
C HIS A 129 -6.15 12.64 4.87
N HIS A 130 -6.22 12.75 6.19
CA HIS A 130 -6.74 13.95 6.74
C HIS A 130 -5.78 15.04 6.28
N HIS A 131 -6.06 15.62 5.13
CA HIS A 131 -5.55 16.92 4.83
C HIS A 131 -6.23 17.84 5.83
N ASP A 132 -5.62 17.98 6.99
CA ASP A 132 -5.82 19.17 7.77
C ASP A 132 -5.33 20.29 6.88
N HIS A 133 -6.22 20.78 6.06
CA HIS A 133 -6.04 22.07 5.46
C HIS A 133 -6.16 23.05 6.62
N ASP A 134 -5.05 23.24 7.32
CA ASP A 134 -4.88 24.46 8.06
C ASP A 134 -4.99 25.57 7.04
N HIS A 135 -6.20 26.04 6.88
CA HIS A 135 -6.42 27.30 6.25
C HIS A 135 -5.79 28.35 7.19
N HIS A 136 -4.50 28.55 7.01
CA HIS A 136 -3.91 29.75 7.52
C HIS A 136 -4.58 30.90 6.78
N HIS A 137 -5.63 31.41 7.41
CA HIS A 137 -6.11 32.71 7.04
C HIS A 137 -4.96 33.68 7.31
N HIS A 138 -4.21 33.94 6.27
CA HIS A 138 -3.36 35.10 6.29
C HIS A 138 -4.28 36.31 6.23
N ASP A 139 -4.68 36.78 7.40
CA ASP A 139 -5.18 38.11 7.51
C ASP A 139 -4.05 39.04 7.08
N HIS A 140 -4.10 39.44 5.85
CA HIS A 140 -3.32 40.56 5.39
C HIS A 140 -4.00 41.82 5.92
N PRO A 141 -3.40 42.50 6.89
CA PRO A 141 -3.88 43.80 7.23
C PRO A 141 -3.65 44.72 6.05
N HIS A 142 -4.72 45.02 5.34
CA HIS A 142 -4.67 46.08 4.36
C HIS A 142 -4.60 47.39 5.09
N HIS A 143 -3.40 47.87 5.29
CA HIS A 143 -3.19 49.24 5.72
C HIS A 143 -3.35 50.15 4.52
N HIS A 144 -4.57 50.65 4.35
CA HIS A 144 -4.76 51.77 3.46
C HIS A 144 -4.37 53.02 4.25
N LYS A 145 -3.17 53.51 3.99
CA LYS A 145 -2.81 54.88 4.39
C LYS A 145 -3.46 55.80 3.41
N HIS A 146 -4.57 56.45 3.83
CA HIS A 146 -5.05 57.63 3.20
C HIS A 146 -4.41 58.83 3.90
N ASP A 147 -3.54 59.50 3.17
CA ASP A 147 -3.12 60.84 3.56
C ASP A 147 -4.24 61.85 3.26
#